data_a823963cf4bec9b8b0d85cad172a65a2
#
_entry.id   a823963cf4bec9b8b0d85cad172a65a2
#
_cell.length_a   1.000
_cell.length_b   1.000
_cell.length_c   1.000
_cell.angle_alpha   90.00
_cell.angle_beta   90.00
_cell.angle_gamma   90.00
#
_symmetry.space_group_name_H-M   'P 1'
#
loop_
_entity.id
_entity.type
_entity.pdbx_description
1 polymer ?
#
loop_
_entity_poly.entity_id
_entity_poly.type
_entity_poly.pdbx_seq_one_letter_code
_entity_poly.pdbx_strand_id
1 'polypeptide(L)'
;MTVLEVLKERGGISRAELAARTGQSDRAVRKEIEQLRMAGHIIGNRQDGSGYFLIGDDDKEALCAQYRQMRRRALNILKQTTPIRRKLKEIDKECEYGKF
;
A
#
# COMPACT_ATOMS: atom_id res chain seq x y z
N MET A 1 -5.93 -2.46 -20.97
CA MET A 1 -4.69 -1.89 -20.41
C MET A 1 -4.46 -2.39 -19.00
N THR A 2 -3.22 -2.58 -18.60
CA THR A 2 -2.88 -2.91 -17.22
C THR A 2 -2.74 -1.63 -16.39
N VAL A 3 -2.76 -1.78 -15.08
CA VAL A 3 -2.55 -0.64 -14.17
C VAL A 3 -1.22 0.04 -14.46
N LEU A 4 -0.15 -0.73 -14.66
CA LEU A 4 1.17 -0.18 -14.94
C LEU A 4 1.18 0.64 -16.23
N GLU A 5 0.54 0.14 -17.28
CA GLU A 5 0.46 0.86 -18.56
C GLU A 5 -0.25 2.20 -18.40
N VAL A 6 -1.35 2.22 -17.66
CA VAL A 6 -2.11 3.46 -17.41
C VAL A 6 -1.25 4.46 -16.62
N LEU A 7 -0.54 3.99 -15.60
CA LEU A 7 0.31 4.84 -14.78
C LEU A 7 1.51 5.39 -15.55
N LYS A 8 2.01 4.65 -16.53
CA LYS A 8 3.09 5.15 -17.41
C LYS A 8 2.63 6.28 -18.33
N GLU A 9 1.37 6.24 -18.74
CA GLU A 9 0.82 7.28 -19.60
C GLU A 9 0.50 8.55 -18.84
N ARG A 10 0.02 8.41 -17.60
CA ARG A 10 -0.47 9.55 -16.84
C ARG A 10 -0.33 9.31 -15.34
N GLY A 11 0.20 10.32 -14.62
CA GLY A 11 0.23 10.32 -13.18
C GLY A 11 -1.01 10.99 -12.58
N GLY A 12 -1.25 10.78 -11.30
CA GLY A 12 -2.36 11.39 -10.60
C GLY A 12 -3.71 10.81 -10.96
N ILE A 13 -3.81 9.49 -11.02
CA ILE A 13 -5.04 8.79 -11.38
C ILE A 13 -5.65 8.15 -10.14
N SER A 14 -6.94 8.39 -9.90
CA SER A 14 -7.66 7.78 -8.79
C SER A 14 -7.86 6.28 -9.01
N ARG A 15 -8.10 5.56 -7.90
CA ARG A 15 -8.37 4.12 -7.98
C ARG A 15 -9.61 3.83 -8.82
N ALA A 16 -10.64 4.67 -8.70
CA ALA A 16 -11.85 4.51 -9.49
C ALA A 16 -11.58 4.65 -10.99
N GLU A 17 -10.74 5.62 -11.38
CA GLU A 17 -10.38 5.80 -12.79
C GLU A 17 -9.52 4.65 -13.29
N LEU A 18 -8.61 4.13 -12.46
CA LEU A 18 -7.83 2.94 -12.82
C LEU A 18 -8.73 1.73 -13.05
N ALA A 19 -9.72 1.55 -12.19
CA ALA A 19 -10.70 0.46 -12.35
C ALA A 19 -11.45 0.60 -13.67
N ALA A 20 -11.92 1.80 -13.99
CA ALA A 20 -12.65 2.05 -15.22
C ALA A 20 -11.79 1.81 -16.45
N ARG A 21 -10.55 2.27 -16.47
CA ARG A 21 -9.64 2.15 -17.61
C ARG A 21 -9.14 0.73 -17.84
N THR A 22 -8.97 -0.04 -16.79
CA THR A 22 -8.46 -1.41 -16.88
C THR A 22 -9.58 -2.44 -16.97
N GLY A 23 -10.82 -2.04 -16.77
CA GLY A 23 -11.95 -2.95 -16.74
C GLY A 23 -11.96 -3.90 -15.54
N GLN A 24 -11.26 -3.52 -14.47
CA GLN A 24 -11.14 -4.34 -13.26
C GLN A 24 -11.96 -3.77 -12.11
N SER A 25 -12.23 -4.61 -11.11
CA SER A 25 -12.86 -4.16 -9.87
C SER A 25 -11.87 -3.34 -9.03
N ASP A 26 -12.38 -2.56 -8.10
CA ASP A 26 -11.55 -1.80 -7.17
C ASP A 26 -10.59 -2.72 -6.40
N ARG A 27 -11.10 -3.87 -5.97
CA ARG A 27 -10.28 -4.86 -5.25
C ARG A 27 -9.15 -5.41 -6.12
N ALA A 28 -9.43 -5.70 -7.38
CA ALA A 28 -8.43 -6.20 -8.31
C ALA A 28 -7.35 -5.17 -8.58
N VAL A 29 -7.73 -3.89 -8.70
CA VAL A 29 -6.77 -2.79 -8.87
C VAL A 29 -5.86 -2.68 -7.66
N ARG A 30 -6.39 -2.73 -6.44
CA ARG A 30 -5.57 -2.69 -5.22
C ARG A 30 -4.56 -3.83 -5.19
N LYS A 31 -5.02 -5.02 -5.53
CA LYS A 31 -4.15 -6.20 -5.51
C LYS A 31 -3.05 -6.09 -6.55
N GLU A 32 -3.37 -5.60 -7.73
CA GLU A 32 -2.37 -5.38 -8.77
C GLU A 32 -1.33 -4.35 -8.34
N ILE A 33 -1.75 -3.25 -7.70
CA ILE A 33 -0.83 -2.24 -7.18
C ILE A 33 0.12 -2.85 -6.14
N GLU A 34 -0.38 -3.67 -5.23
CA GLU A 34 0.47 -4.36 -4.25
C GLU A 34 1.50 -5.24 -4.94
N GLN A 35 1.07 -6.02 -5.92
CA GLN A 35 1.96 -6.91 -6.66
C GLN A 35 3.03 -6.13 -7.42
N LEU A 36 2.67 -5.02 -8.03
CA LEU A 36 3.61 -4.17 -8.74
C LEU A 36 4.65 -3.56 -7.78
N ARG A 37 4.21 -3.12 -6.61
CA ARG A 37 5.12 -2.59 -5.59
C ARG A 37 6.10 -3.66 -5.11
N MET A 38 5.63 -4.87 -4.90
CA MET A 38 6.49 -5.98 -4.48
C MET A 38 7.46 -6.39 -5.57
N ALA A 39 7.10 -6.19 -6.83
CA ALA A 39 7.96 -6.45 -7.97
C ALA A 39 9.01 -5.35 -8.20
N GLY A 40 8.94 -4.25 -7.44
CA GLY A 40 9.94 -3.17 -7.51
C GLY A 40 9.48 -1.89 -8.17
N HIS A 41 8.23 -1.83 -8.62
CA HIS A 41 7.69 -0.58 -9.17
C HIS A 41 7.28 0.35 -8.03
N ILE A 42 7.80 1.57 -8.05
CA ILE A 42 7.53 2.51 -6.97
C ILE A 42 6.28 3.32 -7.33
N ILE A 43 5.18 2.96 -6.69
CA ILE A 43 3.89 3.61 -6.93
C ILE A 43 3.51 4.42 -5.70
N GLY A 44 3.42 5.73 -5.86
CA GLY A 44 3.01 6.64 -4.81
C GLY A 44 1.51 6.85 -4.81
N ASN A 45 0.99 7.28 -3.66
CA ASN A 45 -0.41 7.66 -3.53
C ASN A 45 -0.45 8.99 -2.78
N ARG A 46 -0.89 10.04 -3.46
CA ARG A 46 -0.95 11.36 -2.86
C ARG A 46 -2.12 11.47 -1.91
N GLN A 47 -1.86 12.04 -0.74
CA GLN A 47 -2.88 12.19 0.30
C GLN A 47 -3.92 13.26 -0.03
N ASP A 48 -3.61 14.15 -0.97
CA ASP A 48 -4.53 15.21 -1.40
C ASP A 48 -5.63 14.72 -2.34
N GLY A 49 -5.68 13.43 -2.60
CA GLY A 49 -6.70 12.84 -3.46
C GLY A 49 -6.38 12.85 -4.94
N SER A 50 -5.18 13.33 -5.33
CA SER A 50 -4.80 13.33 -6.76
C SER A 50 -4.43 11.94 -7.29
N GLY A 51 -4.37 10.93 -6.40
CA GLY A 51 -4.31 9.54 -6.80
C GLY A 51 -2.92 8.95 -6.91
N TYR A 52 -2.84 7.86 -7.66
CA TYR A 52 -1.62 7.08 -7.81
C TYR A 52 -0.73 7.65 -8.92
N PHE A 53 0.57 7.47 -8.74
CA PHE A 53 1.56 7.91 -9.74
C PHE A 53 2.84 7.08 -9.60
N LEU A 54 3.58 6.95 -10.71
CA LEU A 54 4.90 6.30 -10.67
C LEU A 54 5.94 7.31 -10.19
N ILE A 55 6.82 6.88 -9.28
CA ILE A 55 7.89 7.73 -8.77
C ILE A 55 9.18 7.35 -9.49
N GLY A 56 9.84 8.34 -10.09
CA GLY A 56 11.11 8.13 -10.77
C GLY A 56 12.28 7.99 -9.81
N ASP A 57 13.35 7.39 -10.27
CA ASP A 57 14.55 7.15 -9.47
C ASP A 57 15.23 8.43 -9.02
N ASP A 58 15.00 9.53 -9.74
CA ASP A 58 15.60 10.82 -9.45
C ASP A 58 14.75 11.67 -8.48
N ASP A 59 13.56 11.22 -8.13
CA ASP A 59 12.68 11.96 -7.24
C ASP A 59 12.82 11.48 -5.80
N LYS A 60 13.94 11.83 -5.18
CA LYS A 60 14.25 11.41 -3.81
C LYS A 60 13.20 11.88 -2.82
N GLU A 61 12.69 13.10 -2.99
CA GLU A 61 11.70 13.65 -2.09
C GLU A 61 10.41 12.82 -2.09
N ALA A 62 9.90 12.48 -3.27
CA ALA A 62 8.71 11.65 -3.38
C ALA A 62 8.94 10.23 -2.85
N LEU A 63 10.13 9.66 -3.10
CA LEU A 63 10.49 8.35 -2.57
C LEU A 63 10.50 8.35 -1.05
N CYS A 64 11.10 9.38 -0.43
CA CYS A 64 11.13 9.51 1.02
C CYS A 64 9.73 9.68 1.60
N ALA A 65 8.90 10.49 0.97
CA ALA A 65 7.53 10.73 1.44
C ALA A 65 6.71 9.43 1.40
N GLN A 66 6.83 8.67 0.32
CA GLN A 66 6.11 7.40 0.18
C GLN A 66 6.59 6.38 1.20
N TYR A 67 7.90 6.28 1.42
CA TYR A 67 8.48 5.39 2.43
C TYR A 67 7.94 5.71 3.82
N ARG A 68 7.96 7.00 4.21
CA ARG A 68 7.48 7.42 5.52
C ARG A 68 6.00 7.14 5.71
N GLN A 69 5.20 7.37 4.66
CA GLN A 69 3.77 7.12 4.71
C GLN A 69 3.46 5.64 4.96
N MET A 70 4.10 4.76 4.19
CA MET A 70 3.87 3.32 4.33
C MET A 70 4.39 2.79 5.66
N ARG A 71 5.56 3.25 6.08
CA ARG A 71 6.12 2.86 7.37
C ARG A 71 5.23 3.27 8.53
N ARG A 72 4.70 4.49 8.48
CA ARG A 72 3.79 4.98 9.53
C ARG A 72 2.54 4.13 9.63
N ARG A 73 1.96 3.75 8.49
CA ARG A 73 0.79 2.88 8.45
C ARG A 73 1.10 1.52 9.06
N ALA A 74 2.22 0.94 8.68
CA ALA A 74 2.64 -0.37 9.21
C ALA A 74 2.83 -0.33 10.73
N LEU A 75 3.50 0.71 11.24
CA LEU A 75 3.71 0.87 12.67
C LEU A 75 2.40 1.06 13.43
N ASN A 76 1.46 1.81 12.86
CA ASN A 76 0.15 2.00 13.48
C ASN A 76 -0.64 0.69 13.55
N ILE A 77 -0.55 -0.12 12.51
CA ILE A 77 -1.20 -1.44 12.50
C ILE A 77 -0.56 -2.34 13.56
N LEU A 78 0.78 -2.35 13.63
CA LEU A 78 1.49 -3.14 14.64
C LEU A 78 1.10 -2.74 16.06
N LYS A 79 0.97 -1.45 16.32
CA LYS A 79 0.53 -0.96 17.64
C LYS A 79 -0.84 -1.49 18.03
N GLN A 80 -1.72 -1.67 17.07
CA GLN A 80 -3.06 -2.21 17.33
C GLN A 80 -3.03 -3.69 17.70
N THR A 81 -1.98 -4.41 17.38
CA THR A 81 -1.85 -5.82 17.74
C THR A 81 -1.47 -6.03 19.21
N THR A 82 -0.88 -5.03 19.85
CA THR A 82 -0.39 -5.17 21.23
C THR A 82 -1.50 -5.54 22.24
N PRO A 83 -2.62 -4.82 22.30
CA PRO A 83 -3.70 -5.20 23.24
C PRO A 83 -4.30 -6.57 22.90
N ILE A 84 -4.37 -6.92 21.62
CA ILE A 84 -4.87 -8.22 21.19
C ILE A 84 -3.93 -9.34 21.69
N ARG A 85 -2.63 -9.15 21.52
CA ARG A 85 -1.63 -10.11 22.01
C ARG A 85 -1.71 -10.32 23.53
N ARG A 86 -1.84 -9.22 24.27
CA ARG A 86 -1.98 -9.29 25.73
C ARG A 86 -3.18 -10.11 26.13
N LYS A 87 -4.32 -9.86 25.45
CA LYS A 87 -5.56 -10.57 25.74
C LYS A 87 -5.44 -12.07 25.43
N LEU A 88 -4.83 -12.39 24.30
CA LEU A 88 -4.60 -13.78 23.92
C LEU A 88 -3.69 -14.52 24.89
N LYS A 89 -2.65 -13.85 25.41
CA LYS A 89 -1.77 -14.43 26.41
C LYS A 89 -2.48 -14.72 27.74
N GLU A 90 -3.45 -13.88 28.08
CA GLU A 90 -4.27 -14.11 29.28
C GLU A 90 -5.18 -15.33 29.13
N ILE A 91 -5.71 -15.53 27.92
CA ILE A 91 -6.66 -16.62 27.64
C ILE A 91 -5.94 -17.95 27.41
N ASP A 92 -4.84 -17.92 26.63
CA ASP A 92 -4.13 -19.14 26.22
C ASP A 92 -2.63 -18.90 26.27
N LYS A 93 -1.99 -19.42 27.32
CA LYS A 93 -0.56 -19.27 27.52
C LYS A 93 0.30 -20.11 26.58
N GLU A 94 -0.29 -21.08 25.89
CA GLU A 94 0.42 -21.98 25.02
C GLU A 94 0.43 -21.55 23.54
N CYS A 95 -0.27 -20.49 23.22
CA CYS A 95 -0.36 -20.00 21.83
C CYS A 95 0.97 -19.38 21.37
N GLU A 96 1.36 -19.66 20.12
CA GLU A 96 2.65 -19.25 19.58
C GLU A 96 2.66 -17.87 18.93
N TYR A 97 1.53 -17.19 18.87
CA TYR A 97 1.41 -15.88 18.19
C TYR A 97 2.31 -14.80 18.77
N GLY A 98 2.88 -15.01 19.94
CA GLY A 98 3.78 -14.04 20.56
C GLY A 98 5.20 -14.04 20.02
N LYS A 99 5.51 -14.86 19.04
CA LYS A 99 6.85 -14.97 18.46
C LYS A 99 7.16 -13.96 17.36
N PHE A 100 6.22 -13.15 17.01
CA PHE A 100 6.42 -12.12 15.96
C PHE A 100 7.12 -10.89 16.47
#